data_d505e87dced259189f3b2609dd7ff289
#
_entry.id   d505e87dced259189f3b2609dd7ff289
#
_cell.length_a   1.000
_cell.length_b   1.000
_cell.length_c   1.000
_cell.angle_alpha   90.00
_cell.angle_beta   90.00
_cell.angle_gamma   90.00
#
_symmetry.space_group_name_H-M   'P 1'
#
loop_
_entity.id
_entity.type
_entity.pdbx_description
1 polymer ?
#
loop_
_entity_poly.entity_id
_entity_poly.type
_entity_poly.pdbx_seq_one_letter_code
_entity_poly.pdbx_strand_id
1 'polypeptide(L)'
;MGTTLAEKVWADHLVRKGSDGAPDLLYIDLMLMHEVTSPQAFEGLRLAGRKPRHVDQLIATEDHNTPTVDIDRPNPDETSALQLSTLEKNCKDFGVRLCPLGDADQGVVHAFAPVLGLTQPGMTIVCGDSHT
;
A
#
# COMPACT_ATOMS: atom_id res chain seq x y z
N MET A 1 -9.04 -28.85 19.87
CA MET A 1 -9.60 -27.48 19.79
C MET A 1 -9.78 -27.15 18.31
N GLY A 2 -10.80 -26.35 17.96
CA GLY A 2 -10.98 -25.91 16.57
C GLY A 2 -9.96 -24.85 16.18
N THR A 3 -9.60 -24.77 14.89
CA THR A 3 -8.73 -23.74 14.33
C THR A 3 -9.56 -22.49 14.05
N THR A 4 -9.07 -21.32 14.49
CA THR A 4 -9.70 -20.02 14.21
C THR A 4 -9.55 -19.61 12.74
N LEU A 5 -10.35 -18.65 12.28
CA LEU A 5 -10.23 -18.12 10.92
C LEU A 5 -8.84 -17.50 10.69
N ALA A 6 -8.32 -16.73 11.64
CA ALA A 6 -7.00 -16.14 11.56
C ALA A 6 -5.89 -17.19 11.42
N GLU A 7 -5.95 -18.27 12.20
CA GLU A 7 -4.98 -19.38 12.09
C GLU A 7 -5.07 -20.09 10.74
N LYS A 8 -6.26 -20.21 10.15
CA LYS A 8 -6.42 -20.80 8.81
C LYS A 8 -5.79 -19.90 7.74
N VAL A 9 -6.13 -18.62 7.72
CA VAL A 9 -5.56 -17.65 6.77
C VAL A 9 -4.04 -17.59 6.93
N TRP A 10 -3.54 -17.57 8.17
CA TRP A 10 -2.09 -17.59 8.44
C TRP A 10 -1.42 -18.83 7.85
N ALA A 11 -2.01 -20.02 8.09
CA ALA A 11 -1.46 -21.28 7.59
C ALA A 11 -1.46 -21.36 6.05
N ASP A 12 -2.51 -20.84 5.40
CA ASP A 12 -2.64 -20.82 3.94
C ASP A 12 -1.61 -19.88 3.27
N HIS A 13 -1.14 -18.85 3.99
CA HIS A 13 -0.15 -17.88 3.49
C HIS A 13 1.27 -18.14 4.01
N LEU A 14 1.47 -19.18 4.80
CA LEU A 14 2.78 -19.48 5.36
C LEU A 14 3.74 -20.01 4.29
N VAL A 15 4.70 -19.20 3.89
CA VAL A 15 5.79 -19.59 2.96
C VAL A 15 6.88 -20.35 3.66
N ARG A 16 7.25 -19.92 4.89
CA ARG A 16 8.28 -20.55 5.69
C ARG A 16 8.02 -20.31 7.18
N LYS A 17 8.02 -21.38 7.96
CA LYS A 17 7.96 -21.31 9.41
C LYS A 17 9.22 -20.69 9.96
N GLY A 18 9.09 -19.76 10.90
CA GLY A 18 10.21 -19.20 11.64
C GLY A 18 10.85 -20.23 12.56
N SER A 19 12.15 -20.09 12.80
CA SER A 19 12.92 -20.91 13.74
C SER A 19 13.94 -20.04 14.46
N ASP A 20 14.38 -20.48 15.63
CA ASP A 20 15.44 -19.81 16.42
C ASP A 20 15.17 -18.32 16.69
N GLY A 21 13.91 -17.97 16.94
CA GLY A 21 13.48 -16.59 17.19
C GLY A 21 13.22 -15.76 15.93
N ALA A 22 13.44 -16.31 14.74
CA ALA A 22 13.06 -15.65 13.49
C ALA A 22 11.54 -15.73 13.28
N PRO A 23 10.89 -14.67 12.73
CA PRO A 23 9.45 -14.69 12.44
C PRO A 23 9.10 -15.62 11.28
N ASP A 24 7.84 -16.00 11.21
CA ASP A 24 7.26 -16.66 10.05
C ASP A 24 7.36 -15.75 8.82
N LEU A 25 7.57 -16.33 7.65
CA LEU A 25 7.51 -15.63 6.37
C LEU A 25 6.15 -15.93 5.74
N LEU A 26 5.36 -14.88 5.53
CA LEU A 26 4.06 -14.97 4.90
C LEU A 26 4.07 -14.44 3.47
N TYR A 27 3.23 -15.00 2.64
CA TYR A 27 2.87 -14.41 1.35
C TYR A 27 1.84 -13.29 1.59
N ILE A 28 1.98 -12.19 0.86
CA ILE A 28 1.05 -11.05 0.94
C ILE A 28 0.32 -10.92 -0.39
N ASP A 29 -1.01 -10.93 -0.36
CA ASP A 29 -1.84 -10.87 -1.56
C ASP A 29 -2.02 -9.46 -2.11
N LEU A 30 -2.05 -8.46 -1.23
CA LEU A 30 -2.25 -7.07 -1.61
C LEU A 30 -1.50 -6.14 -0.66
N MET A 31 -0.82 -5.15 -1.22
CA MET A 31 -0.22 -4.05 -0.48
C MET A 31 -0.85 -2.74 -0.91
N LEU A 32 -1.42 -2.04 0.05
CA LEU A 32 -1.96 -0.69 -0.12
C LEU A 32 -0.88 0.34 0.24
N MET A 33 -0.82 1.42 -0.52
CA MET A 33 0.19 2.47 -0.34
C MET A 33 -0.43 3.85 -0.41
N HIS A 34 0.21 4.79 0.27
CA HIS A 34 -0.10 6.22 0.21
C HIS A 34 1.19 7.05 0.25
N GLU A 35 1.07 8.38 0.15
CA GLU A 35 2.19 9.30 -0.05
C GLU A 35 3.10 9.47 1.16
N VAL A 36 2.64 9.19 2.38
CA VAL A 36 3.41 9.51 3.60
C VAL A 36 4.56 8.53 3.84
N THR A 37 4.31 7.23 3.74
CA THR A 37 5.29 6.18 4.10
C THR A 37 5.97 5.52 2.91
N SER A 38 5.32 5.50 1.74
CA SER A 38 5.84 4.84 0.55
C SER A 38 7.16 5.43 0.00
N PRO A 39 7.48 6.74 0.14
CA PRO A 39 8.73 7.28 -0.39
C PRO A 39 9.96 6.57 0.13
N GLN A 40 10.00 6.24 1.42
CA GLN A 40 11.12 5.52 2.05
C GLN A 40 11.25 4.08 1.52
N ALA A 41 10.13 3.40 1.31
CA ALA A 41 10.13 2.04 0.75
C ALA A 41 10.67 2.03 -0.69
N PHE A 42 10.22 2.94 -1.55
CA PHE A 42 10.71 3.05 -2.92
C PHE A 42 12.19 3.46 -2.98
N GLU A 43 12.64 4.36 -2.10
CA GLU A 43 14.05 4.74 -2.02
C GLU A 43 14.91 3.55 -1.58
N GLY A 44 14.47 2.77 -0.60
CA GLY A 44 15.15 1.54 -0.21
C GLY A 44 15.30 0.55 -1.36
N LEU A 45 14.28 0.42 -2.21
CA LEU A 45 14.35 -0.43 -3.41
C LEU A 45 15.37 0.12 -4.43
N ARG A 46 15.39 1.44 -4.66
CA ARG A 46 16.37 2.08 -5.57
C ARG A 46 17.81 1.86 -5.11
N LEU A 47 18.07 2.14 -3.83
CA LEU A 47 19.41 1.96 -3.23
C LEU A 47 19.88 0.51 -3.30
N ALA A 48 18.96 -0.43 -3.16
CA ALA A 48 19.27 -1.87 -3.27
C ALA A 48 19.33 -2.36 -4.73
N GLY A 49 19.05 -1.53 -5.73
CA GLY A 49 18.96 -1.93 -7.14
C GLY A 49 17.83 -2.94 -7.41
N ARG A 50 16.75 -2.89 -6.62
CA ARG A 50 15.63 -3.84 -6.67
C ARG A 50 14.37 -3.19 -7.20
N LYS A 51 13.45 -4.04 -7.66
CA LYS A 51 12.08 -3.67 -8.04
C LYS A 51 11.10 -4.56 -7.30
N PRO A 52 9.83 -4.11 -7.12
CA PRO A 52 8.77 -4.97 -6.65
C PRO A 52 8.65 -6.21 -7.53
N ARG A 53 8.46 -7.36 -6.91
CA ARG A 53 8.37 -8.63 -7.64
C ARG A 53 7.00 -8.81 -8.29
N HIS A 54 5.95 -8.40 -7.57
CA HIS A 54 4.55 -8.50 -7.98
C HIS A 54 3.92 -7.11 -7.96
N VAL A 55 4.10 -6.35 -9.03
CA VAL A 55 3.56 -4.98 -9.15
C VAL A 55 2.04 -5.00 -9.23
N ASP A 56 1.47 -6.05 -9.77
CA ASP A 56 0.02 -6.31 -9.85
C ASP A 56 -0.67 -6.44 -8.48
N GLN A 57 0.10 -6.71 -7.42
CA GLN A 57 -0.37 -6.77 -6.04
C GLN A 57 -0.16 -5.45 -5.26
N LEU A 58 0.27 -4.40 -5.95
CA LEU A 58 0.51 -3.09 -5.35
C LEU A 58 -0.50 -2.09 -5.91
N ILE A 59 -1.12 -1.33 -5.02
CA ILE A 59 -1.98 -0.22 -5.41
C ILE A 59 -1.78 0.96 -4.46
N ALA A 60 -1.73 2.15 -5.01
CA ALA A 60 -1.55 3.38 -4.28
C ALA A 60 -2.76 4.31 -4.44
N THR A 61 -3.02 5.11 -3.42
CA THR A 61 -3.96 6.22 -3.46
C THR A 61 -3.34 7.45 -2.80
N GLU A 62 -3.71 8.62 -3.25
CA GLU A 62 -3.41 9.86 -2.54
C GLU A 62 -4.48 10.07 -1.47
N ASP A 63 -4.06 10.21 -0.21
CA ASP A 63 -4.96 10.11 0.93
C ASP A 63 -4.70 11.18 2.01
N HIS A 64 -3.50 11.17 2.62
CA HIS A 64 -3.22 11.92 3.85
C HIS A 64 -2.97 13.42 3.62
N ASN A 65 -2.34 13.77 2.51
CA ASN A 65 -1.93 15.15 2.20
C ASN A 65 -2.80 15.81 1.13
N THR A 66 -3.96 15.24 0.88
CA THR A 66 -4.90 15.74 -0.12
C THR A 66 -5.76 16.86 0.47
N PRO A 67 -5.94 17.99 -0.25
CA PRO A 67 -6.89 19.01 0.16
C PRO A 67 -8.33 18.48 0.02
N THR A 68 -9.22 18.95 0.90
CA THR A 68 -10.64 18.60 0.88
C THR A 68 -11.50 19.66 0.17
N VAL A 69 -10.91 20.78 -0.17
CA VAL A 69 -11.52 21.88 -0.94
C VAL A 69 -10.55 22.34 -2.03
N ASP A 70 -11.08 22.91 -3.09
CA ASP A 70 -10.28 23.45 -4.20
C ASP A 70 -9.27 22.41 -4.76
N ILE A 71 -9.70 21.17 -4.88
CA ILE A 71 -8.84 20.04 -5.30
C ILE A 71 -8.19 20.25 -6.69
N ASP A 72 -8.76 21.13 -7.50
CA ASP A 72 -8.24 21.49 -8.83
C ASP A 72 -7.08 22.50 -8.78
N ARG A 73 -6.73 22.97 -7.58
CA ARG A 73 -5.65 23.94 -7.37
C ARG A 73 -4.40 23.28 -6.83
N PRO A 74 -3.23 23.88 -7.06
CA PRO A 74 -2.00 23.41 -6.42
C PRO A 74 -2.17 23.35 -4.88
N ASN A 75 -1.64 22.29 -4.28
CA ASN A 75 -1.66 22.16 -2.83
C ASN A 75 -0.90 23.32 -2.19
N PRO A 76 -1.52 24.09 -1.28
CA PRO A 76 -0.88 25.27 -0.66
C PRO A 76 0.26 24.91 0.30
N ASP A 77 0.31 23.68 0.78
CA ASP A 77 1.41 23.19 1.62
C ASP A 77 2.46 22.51 0.76
N GLU A 78 3.67 23.09 0.73
CA GLU A 78 4.78 22.62 -0.12
C GLU A 78 5.21 21.19 0.24
N THR A 79 5.17 20.81 1.52
CA THR A 79 5.57 19.48 1.97
C THR A 79 4.56 18.44 1.48
N SER A 80 3.28 18.71 1.64
CA SER A 80 2.21 17.87 1.13
C SER A 80 2.28 17.72 -0.39
N ALA A 81 2.48 18.83 -1.11
CA ALA A 81 2.65 18.82 -2.57
C ALA A 81 3.84 17.95 -3.00
N LEU A 82 4.97 18.04 -2.28
CA LEU A 82 6.14 17.23 -2.55
C LEU A 82 5.89 15.74 -2.31
N GLN A 83 5.18 15.39 -1.24
CA GLN A 83 4.85 13.99 -0.95
C GLN A 83 3.92 13.39 -2.01
N LEU A 84 2.88 14.10 -2.44
CA LEU A 84 1.99 13.68 -3.51
C LEU A 84 2.75 13.46 -4.81
N SER A 85 3.50 14.46 -5.26
CA SER A 85 4.29 14.36 -6.51
C SER A 85 5.38 13.26 -6.44
N THR A 86 5.90 12.99 -5.25
CA THR A 86 6.85 11.88 -5.04
C THR A 86 6.16 10.53 -5.18
N LEU A 87 4.94 10.37 -4.65
CA LEU A 87 4.15 9.16 -4.85
C LEU A 87 3.85 8.92 -6.32
N GLU A 88 3.35 9.95 -7.04
CA GLU A 88 3.09 9.87 -8.48
C GLU A 88 4.32 9.42 -9.26
N LYS A 89 5.47 10.08 -9.00
CA LYS A 89 6.74 9.74 -9.63
C LYS A 89 7.14 8.30 -9.33
N ASN A 90 7.05 7.87 -8.08
CA ASN A 90 7.40 6.52 -7.67
C ASN A 90 6.50 5.48 -8.33
N CYS A 91 5.20 5.69 -8.34
CA CYS A 91 4.25 4.79 -9.00
C CYS A 91 4.55 4.64 -10.48
N LYS A 92 4.85 5.76 -11.16
CA LYS A 92 5.24 5.75 -12.57
C LYS A 92 6.55 4.99 -12.80
N ASP A 93 7.59 5.25 -11.99
CA ASP A 93 8.92 4.65 -12.14
C ASP A 93 8.90 3.12 -11.92
N PHE A 94 8.04 2.66 -11.01
CA PHE A 94 7.94 1.25 -10.64
C PHE A 94 6.76 0.50 -11.29
N GLY A 95 5.91 1.22 -12.03
CA GLY A 95 4.74 0.66 -12.72
C GLY A 95 3.58 0.30 -11.80
N VAL A 96 3.47 0.95 -10.65
CA VAL A 96 2.41 0.72 -9.67
C VAL A 96 1.14 1.49 -10.07
N ARG A 97 -0.03 0.84 -9.94
CA ARG A 97 -1.31 1.50 -10.12
C ARG A 97 -1.50 2.58 -9.06
N LEU A 98 -1.83 3.79 -9.48
CA LEU A 98 -2.15 4.93 -8.62
C LEU A 98 -3.57 5.41 -8.89
N CYS A 99 -4.32 5.72 -7.83
CA CYS A 99 -5.56 6.47 -7.84
C CYS A 99 -5.26 7.88 -7.28
N PRO A 100 -4.92 8.86 -8.13
CA PRO A 100 -4.52 10.19 -7.69
C PRO A 100 -5.72 11.03 -7.26
N LEU A 101 -5.47 12.16 -6.62
CA LEU A 101 -6.49 13.14 -6.22
C LEU A 101 -7.35 13.56 -7.43
N GLY A 102 -8.66 13.47 -7.28
CA GLY A 102 -9.63 13.76 -8.32
C GLY A 102 -9.96 12.58 -9.26
N ASP A 103 -9.28 11.44 -9.13
CA ASP A 103 -9.66 10.20 -9.80
C ASP A 103 -10.95 9.64 -9.19
N ALA A 104 -11.80 9.00 -10.01
CA ALA A 104 -13.05 8.40 -9.56
C ALA A 104 -12.86 7.29 -8.52
N ASP A 105 -11.71 6.63 -8.55
CA ASP A 105 -11.34 5.53 -7.65
C ASP A 105 -10.51 6.01 -6.44
N GLN A 106 -10.19 7.32 -6.35
CA GLN A 106 -9.40 7.87 -5.24
C GLN A 106 -10.22 7.85 -3.93
N GLY A 107 -9.55 7.60 -2.82
CA GLY A 107 -10.17 7.64 -1.50
C GLY A 107 -9.21 7.31 -0.38
N VAL A 108 -9.72 7.39 0.84
CA VAL A 108 -9.00 7.00 2.07
C VAL A 108 -8.48 5.58 1.92
N VAL A 109 -7.20 5.35 2.21
CA VAL A 109 -6.49 4.10 1.89
C VAL A 109 -7.18 2.83 2.40
N HIS A 110 -7.78 2.86 3.58
CA HIS A 110 -8.49 1.71 4.14
C HIS A 110 -9.95 1.59 3.68
N ALA A 111 -10.48 2.58 2.95
CA ALA A 111 -11.84 2.57 2.43
C ALA A 111 -11.88 2.27 0.92
N PHE A 112 -10.96 2.84 0.12
CA PHE A 112 -11.02 2.72 -1.34
C PHE A 112 -10.85 1.28 -1.82
N ALA A 113 -9.94 0.51 -1.23
CA ALA A 113 -9.68 -0.86 -1.67
C ALA A 113 -10.88 -1.81 -1.44
N PRO A 114 -11.57 -1.78 -0.28
CA PRO A 114 -12.83 -2.51 -0.11
C PRO A 114 -13.94 -2.04 -1.07
N VAL A 115 -14.08 -0.72 -1.27
CA VAL A 115 -15.11 -0.17 -2.18
C VAL A 115 -14.89 -0.63 -3.62
N LEU A 116 -13.63 -0.72 -4.06
CA LEU A 116 -13.26 -1.23 -5.38
C LEU A 116 -13.29 -2.75 -5.48
N GLY A 117 -13.62 -3.47 -4.39
CA GLY A 117 -13.63 -4.93 -4.36
C GLY A 117 -12.26 -5.57 -4.45
N LEU A 118 -11.19 -4.83 -4.17
CA LEU A 118 -9.81 -5.34 -4.22
C LEU A 118 -9.46 -6.20 -3.01
N THR A 119 -10.14 -5.96 -1.89
CA THR A 119 -9.97 -6.77 -0.67
C THR A 119 -11.01 -7.88 -0.64
N GLN A 120 -10.53 -9.12 -0.62
CA GLN A 120 -11.41 -10.30 -0.66
C GLN A 120 -11.23 -11.15 0.60
N PRO A 121 -12.28 -11.93 1.00
CA PRO A 121 -12.16 -12.85 2.12
C PRO A 121 -10.98 -13.81 1.95
N GLY A 122 -10.21 -14.01 3.00
CA GLY A 122 -9.07 -14.91 3.01
C GLY A 122 -7.75 -14.31 2.55
N MET A 123 -7.73 -13.09 2.05
CA MET A 123 -6.49 -12.39 1.66
C MET A 123 -5.71 -11.88 2.87
N THR A 124 -4.39 -11.86 2.72
CA THR A 124 -3.46 -11.11 3.57
C THR A 124 -3.16 -9.76 2.92
N ILE A 125 -3.49 -8.69 3.62
CA ILE A 125 -3.37 -7.31 3.10
C ILE A 125 -2.52 -6.51 4.06
N VAL A 126 -1.58 -5.73 3.53
CA VAL A 126 -0.70 -4.86 4.32
C VAL A 126 -0.77 -3.42 3.81
N CYS A 127 -0.55 -2.50 4.71
CA CYS A 127 -0.42 -1.08 4.41
C CYS A 127 0.58 -0.45 5.37
N GLY A 128 1.39 0.48 4.90
CA GLY A 128 2.33 1.23 5.73
C GLY A 128 1.65 2.41 6.42
N ASP A 129 0.54 2.17 7.12
CA ASP A 129 -0.22 3.18 7.84
C ASP A 129 -0.30 2.89 9.34
N SER A 130 -0.55 3.92 10.16
CA SER A 130 -0.61 3.83 11.62
C SER A 130 -1.82 3.06 12.16
N HIS A 131 -2.84 2.85 11.34
CA HIS A 131 -4.12 2.23 11.70
C HIS A 131 -4.39 0.91 10.96
N THR A 132 -3.36 0.30 10.43
CA THR A 132 -3.49 -1.00 9.74
C THR A 132 -3.61 -2.16 10.71
#